data_00dbc36370189490ebb124600105f6cd
#
_entry.id   00dbc36370189490ebb124600105f6cd
#
_cell.length_a   1.000
_cell.length_b   1.000
_cell.length_c   1.000
_cell.angle_alpha   90.00
_cell.angle_beta   90.00
_cell.angle_gamma   90.00
#
_symmetry.space_group_name_H-M   'P 1'
#
loop_
_entity.id
_entity.type
_entity.pdbx_description
1 polymer ?
#
loop_
_entity_poly.entity_id
_entity_poly.type
_entity_poly.pdbx_seq_one_letter_code
_entity_poly.pdbx_strand_id
1 'polypeptide(L)'
;RELEDIGRTTSVGGNVRALVKGGWGFISFNDISGLKEKVAIAMKQARLVGKEESKLAPGEPVVDIVPAQVKKDPSATPLAQKKALLDCYNEVIWSVPNIQTSTIGYGDGRKRVIFANSEGTYIEQTKVDLVARFNAVARDGSNVQQAGLSLGSNADYGFIENLHKDIEGMARRAVALLTAPQLKGGEYTVICDQILAGVFAHEAFGHLSESDFLYENERMRQVMVLGRKFGGKHLNIVDGASVPGLRGSYKYDEEGVRASRTYL
;
A
#
# COMPACT_ATOMS: atom_id res chain seq x y z
N ARG A 1 18.11 -13.28 21.10
CA ARG A 1 17.25 -13.32 19.90
C ARG A 1 16.00 -14.12 20.22
N GLU A 2 14.87 -13.56 19.99
CA GLU A 2 13.57 -14.20 20.16
C GLU A 2 12.81 -14.13 18.85
N LEU A 3 12.16 -15.22 18.47
CA LEU A 3 11.22 -15.27 17.35
C LEU A 3 9.83 -15.08 17.94
N GLU A 4 9.25 -13.90 17.73
CA GLU A 4 7.94 -13.55 18.29
C GLU A 4 6.80 -14.25 17.56
N ASP A 5 6.86 -14.27 16.23
CA ASP A 5 5.83 -14.91 15.39
C ASP A 5 6.41 -15.38 14.06
N ILE A 6 5.92 -16.50 13.59
CA ILE A 6 6.23 -17.04 12.26
C ILE A 6 5.06 -17.88 11.78
N GLY A 7 4.51 -17.53 10.63
CA GLY A 7 3.35 -18.26 10.12
C GLY A 7 3.13 -18.11 8.63
N ARG A 8 2.25 -18.96 8.13
CA ARG A 8 1.72 -18.88 6.77
C ARG A 8 0.21 -19.09 6.83
N THR A 9 -0.53 -18.22 6.16
CA THR A 9 -1.98 -18.32 6.06
C THR A 9 -2.44 -18.23 4.62
N THR A 10 -3.60 -18.77 4.34
CA THR A 10 -4.30 -18.61 3.06
C THR A 10 -5.74 -18.26 3.34
N SER A 11 -6.26 -17.27 2.66
CA SER A 11 -7.65 -16.86 2.78
C SER A 11 -8.29 -16.71 1.41
N VAL A 12 -9.59 -16.92 1.35
CA VAL A 12 -10.43 -16.68 0.18
C VAL A 12 -11.58 -15.81 0.61
N GLY A 13 -11.96 -14.86 -0.22
CA GLY A 13 -13.11 -14.01 0.03
C GLY A 13 -13.42 -13.15 -1.18
N GLY A 14 -14.56 -12.49 -1.12
CA GLY A 14 -15.02 -11.62 -2.17
C GLY A 14 -16.22 -10.80 -1.78
N ASN A 15 -16.70 -10.00 -2.72
CA ASN A 15 -17.93 -9.26 -2.57
C ASN A 15 -18.71 -9.23 -3.89
N VAL A 16 -20.00 -8.98 -3.78
CA VAL A 16 -20.88 -8.65 -4.89
C VAL A 16 -21.48 -7.29 -4.62
N ARG A 17 -21.43 -6.41 -5.60
CA ARG A 17 -22.19 -5.16 -5.63
C ARG A 17 -23.22 -5.21 -6.76
N ALA A 18 -24.43 -4.77 -6.49
CA ALA A 18 -25.50 -4.67 -7.48
C ALA A 18 -26.11 -3.27 -7.44
N LEU A 19 -26.32 -2.66 -8.61
CA LEU A 19 -27.02 -1.40 -8.75
C LEU A 19 -28.35 -1.65 -9.44
N VAL A 20 -29.46 -1.27 -8.78
CA VAL A 20 -30.80 -1.38 -9.35
C VAL A 20 -31.60 -0.11 -9.02
N LYS A 21 -32.07 0.61 -10.02
CA LYS A 21 -32.84 1.86 -9.86
C LYS A 21 -32.19 2.84 -8.88
N GLY A 22 -30.88 3.05 -9.00
CA GLY A 22 -30.12 3.93 -8.12
C GLY A 22 -29.79 3.38 -6.74
N GLY A 23 -30.37 2.26 -6.34
CA GLY A 23 -30.05 1.60 -5.07
C GLY A 23 -28.90 0.63 -5.21
N TRP A 24 -27.99 0.67 -4.27
CA TRP A 24 -26.89 -0.27 -4.17
C TRP A 24 -27.20 -1.41 -3.19
N GLY A 25 -26.89 -2.64 -3.59
CA GLY A 25 -26.84 -3.80 -2.73
C GLY A 25 -25.41 -4.34 -2.66
N PHE A 26 -25.03 -4.79 -1.48
CA PHE A 26 -23.68 -5.27 -1.22
C PHE A 26 -23.69 -6.51 -0.34
N ILE A 27 -22.89 -7.51 -0.68
CA ILE A 27 -22.65 -8.68 0.14
C ILE A 27 -21.18 -9.07 0.08
N SER A 28 -20.57 -9.34 1.22
CA SER A 28 -19.23 -9.91 1.33
C SER A 28 -19.32 -11.39 1.76
N PHE A 29 -18.30 -12.17 1.42
CA PHE A 29 -18.25 -13.59 1.73
C PHE A 29 -16.81 -14.11 1.80
N ASN A 30 -16.61 -15.16 2.56
CA ASN A 30 -15.34 -15.90 2.67
C ASN A 30 -15.41 -17.28 1.97
N ASP A 31 -16.52 -17.59 1.33
CA ASP A 31 -16.75 -18.81 0.57
C ASP A 31 -17.33 -18.44 -0.80
N ILE A 32 -16.69 -18.89 -1.86
CA ILE A 32 -17.08 -18.63 -3.26
C ILE A 32 -18.21 -19.54 -3.76
N SER A 33 -18.63 -20.53 -2.96
CA SER A 33 -19.80 -21.34 -3.32
C SER A 33 -21.08 -20.50 -3.38
N GLY A 34 -22.05 -20.88 -4.16
CA GLY A 34 -23.34 -20.21 -4.24
C GLY A 34 -23.25 -18.74 -4.72
N LEU A 35 -22.38 -18.41 -5.66
CA LEU A 35 -22.24 -17.03 -6.16
C LEU A 35 -23.55 -16.50 -6.78
N LYS A 36 -24.36 -17.35 -7.42
CA LYS A 36 -25.64 -16.93 -7.99
C LYS A 36 -26.62 -16.44 -6.92
N GLU A 37 -26.67 -17.13 -5.80
CA GLU A 37 -27.49 -16.76 -4.66
C GLU A 37 -27.01 -15.44 -4.03
N LYS A 38 -25.69 -15.27 -3.92
CA LYS A 38 -25.09 -14.04 -3.42
C LYS A 38 -25.41 -12.84 -4.33
N VAL A 39 -25.35 -13.03 -5.64
CA VAL A 39 -25.79 -12.01 -6.62
C VAL A 39 -27.28 -11.68 -6.43
N ALA A 40 -28.13 -12.71 -6.29
CA ALA A 40 -29.57 -12.50 -6.08
C ALA A 40 -29.86 -11.73 -4.80
N ILE A 41 -29.12 -11.99 -3.71
CA ILE A 41 -29.24 -11.25 -2.45
C ILE A 41 -28.85 -9.79 -2.64
N ALA A 42 -27.70 -9.49 -3.25
CA ALA A 42 -27.27 -8.12 -3.53
C ALA A 42 -28.30 -7.37 -4.40
N MET A 43 -28.84 -8.01 -5.43
CA MET A 43 -29.89 -7.44 -6.27
C MET A 43 -31.18 -7.15 -5.48
N LYS A 44 -31.57 -8.06 -4.57
CA LYS A 44 -32.75 -7.85 -3.71
C LYS A 44 -32.54 -6.65 -2.79
N GLN A 45 -31.39 -6.53 -2.16
CA GLN A 45 -31.03 -5.37 -1.33
C GLN A 45 -31.09 -4.05 -2.16
N ALA A 46 -30.46 -4.05 -3.33
CA ALA A 46 -30.48 -2.89 -4.22
C ALA A 46 -31.91 -2.43 -4.57
N ARG A 47 -32.81 -3.36 -4.87
CA ARG A 47 -34.22 -3.04 -5.19
C ARG A 47 -34.98 -2.44 -4.01
N LEU A 48 -34.65 -2.80 -2.77
CA LEU A 48 -35.32 -2.27 -1.57
C LEU A 48 -35.04 -0.79 -1.33
N VAL A 49 -33.83 -0.32 -1.70
CA VAL A 49 -33.39 1.05 -1.44
C VAL A 49 -33.40 1.94 -2.71
N GLY A 50 -33.54 1.34 -3.88
CA GLY A 50 -33.56 2.05 -5.15
C GLY A 50 -34.80 2.90 -5.32
N LYS A 51 -34.63 4.20 -5.52
CA LYS A 51 -35.72 5.18 -5.71
C LYS A 51 -35.55 6.03 -6.97
N GLU A 52 -34.32 6.16 -7.46
CA GLU A 52 -33.96 7.05 -8.55
C GLU A 52 -33.09 6.31 -9.58
N GLU A 53 -33.00 6.85 -10.79
CA GLU A 53 -32.09 6.33 -11.81
C GLU A 53 -30.68 6.84 -11.56
N SER A 54 -29.74 5.96 -11.25
CA SER A 54 -28.31 6.24 -11.25
C SER A 54 -27.67 5.54 -12.44
N LYS A 55 -26.82 6.28 -13.16
CA LYS A 55 -26.02 5.72 -14.26
C LYS A 55 -24.57 5.60 -13.81
N LEU A 56 -23.98 4.44 -14.05
CA LEU A 56 -22.54 4.28 -13.93
C LEU A 56 -21.86 4.99 -15.10
N ALA A 57 -20.63 5.43 -14.88
CA ALA A 57 -19.81 5.93 -15.99
C ALA A 57 -19.63 4.81 -17.03
N PRO A 58 -19.78 5.10 -18.33
CA PRO A 58 -19.58 4.09 -19.37
C PRO A 58 -18.12 3.63 -19.37
N GLY A 59 -17.92 2.33 -19.53
CA GLY A 59 -16.60 1.70 -19.64
C GLY A 59 -16.64 0.63 -20.73
N GLU A 60 -15.58 0.51 -21.50
CA GLU A 60 -15.43 -0.57 -22.46
C GLU A 60 -15.16 -1.88 -21.70
N PRO A 61 -15.84 -2.99 -22.04
CA PRO A 61 -15.57 -4.28 -21.46
C PRO A 61 -14.12 -4.72 -21.69
N VAL A 62 -13.48 -5.23 -20.64
CA VAL A 62 -12.09 -5.69 -20.70
C VAL A 62 -12.03 -7.15 -20.32
N VAL A 63 -11.35 -7.95 -21.17
CA VAL A 63 -10.98 -9.34 -20.81
C VAL A 63 -9.48 -9.43 -20.79
N ASP A 64 -8.91 -9.62 -19.59
CA ASP A 64 -7.45 -9.64 -19.41
C ASP A 64 -7.01 -10.58 -18.28
N ILE A 65 -5.87 -11.23 -18.48
CA ILE A 65 -5.20 -12.04 -17.47
C ILE A 65 -3.81 -11.46 -17.25
N VAL A 66 -3.60 -10.92 -16.07
CA VAL A 66 -2.37 -10.20 -15.67
C VAL A 66 -1.57 -11.06 -14.69
N PRO A 67 -0.54 -11.79 -15.16
CA PRO A 67 0.32 -12.58 -14.28
C PRO A 67 1.24 -11.67 -13.45
N ALA A 68 1.67 -12.18 -12.29
CA ALA A 68 2.73 -11.52 -11.53
C ALA A 68 4.05 -11.51 -12.32
N GLN A 69 4.69 -10.36 -12.37
CA GLN A 69 5.98 -10.16 -13.04
C GLN A 69 7.13 -10.35 -12.03
N VAL A 70 7.39 -11.60 -11.63
CA VAL A 70 8.42 -11.93 -10.64
C VAL A 70 9.41 -12.96 -11.20
N LYS A 71 10.71 -12.71 -11.00
CA LYS A 71 11.77 -13.65 -11.32
C LYS A 71 12.03 -14.64 -10.18
N LYS A 72 11.95 -14.13 -8.94
CA LYS A 72 12.17 -14.90 -7.71
C LYS A 72 10.95 -14.73 -6.81
N ASP A 73 10.00 -15.66 -6.97
CA ASP A 73 8.74 -15.59 -6.21
C ASP A 73 9.02 -15.80 -4.70
N PRO A 74 8.69 -14.84 -3.84
CA PRO A 74 8.89 -14.98 -2.41
C PRO A 74 8.10 -16.15 -1.81
N SER A 75 6.97 -16.53 -2.39
CA SER A 75 6.18 -17.67 -1.91
C SER A 75 6.88 -19.02 -2.13
N ALA A 76 7.80 -19.10 -3.11
CA ALA A 76 8.62 -20.26 -3.38
C ALA A 76 9.91 -20.31 -2.53
N THR A 77 10.28 -19.20 -1.86
CA THR A 77 11.45 -19.15 -0.99
C THR A 77 11.15 -19.84 0.34
N PRO A 78 11.94 -20.84 0.75
CA PRO A 78 11.72 -21.54 2.02
C PRO A 78 11.77 -20.59 3.23
N LEU A 79 10.91 -20.83 4.20
CA LEU A 79 10.82 -20.01 5.42
C LEU A 79 12.14 -19.97 6.18
N ALA A 80 12.88 -21.10 6.23
CA ALA A 80 14.19 -21.17 6.85
C ALA A 80 15.22 -20.24 6.17
N GLN A 81 15.16 -20.10 4.85
CA GLN A 81 16.03 -19.18 4.09
C GLN A 81 15.68 -17.72 4.37
N LYS A 82 14.37 -17.40 4.43
CA LYS A 82 13.92 -16.06 4.82
C LYS A 82 14.42 -15.71 6.23
N LYS A 83 14.22 -16.62 7.18
CA LYS A 83 14.69 -16.43 8.56
C LYS A 83 16.21 -16.23 8.61
N ALA A 84 16.99 -17.06 7.93
CA ALA A 84 18.45 -16.95 7.90
C ALA A 84 18.92 -15.58 7.37
N LEU A 85 18.27 -15.04 6.33
CA LEU A 85 18.55 -13.71 5.82
C LEU A 85 18.26 -12.63 6.87
N LEU A 86 17.12 -12.71 7.55
CA LEU A 86 16.74 -11.74 8.59
C LEU A 86 17.65 -11.84 9.82
N ASP A 87 18.08 -13.05 10.18
CA ASP A 87 19.07 -13.25 11.24
C ASP A 87 20.40 -12.57 10.89
N CYS A 88 20.86 -12.71 9.65
CA CYS A 88 22.05 -12.02 9.16
C CYS A 88 21.91 -10.49 9.25
N TYR A 89 20.77 -9.94 8.89
CA TYR A 89 20.51 -8.51 9.05
C TYR A 89 20.46 -8.07 10.51
N ASN A 90 19.95 -8.92 11.39
CA ASN A 90 19.98 -8.66 12.80
C ASN A 90 21.42 -8.60 13.33
N GLU A 91 22.31 -9.47 12.84
CA GLU A 91 23.74 -9.41 13.18
C GLU A 91 24.39 -8.09 12.76
N VAL A 92 24.03 -7.58 11.56
CA VAL A 92 24.49 -6.27 11.09
C VAL A 92 24.02 -5.15 12.03
N ILE A 93 22.79 -5.16 12.49
CA ILE A 93 22.29 -4.15 13.45
C ILE A 93 23.10 -4.20 14.75
N TRP A 94 23.30 -5.41 15.28
CA TRP A 94 23.99 -5.61 16.56
C TRP A 94 25.51 -5.43 16.49
N SER A 95 26.10 -5.40 15.30
CA SER A 95 27.51 -5.04 15.12
C SER A 95 27.79 -3.55 15.40
N VAL A 96 26.75 -2.70 15.41
CA VAL A 96 26.87 -1.27 15.71
C VAL A 96 26.88 -1.07 17.23
N PRO A 97 27.92 -0.44 17.82
CA PRO A 97 27.98 -0.18 19.26
C PRO A 97 26.79 0.66 19.76
N ASN A 98 26.42 0.50 21.03
CA ASN A 98 25.33 1.20 21.72
C ASN A 98 23.92 0.82 21.23
N ILE A 99 23.74 -0.15 20.37
CA ILE A 99 22.44 -0.74 20.09
C ILE A 99 22.01 -1.56 21.29
N GLN A 100 20.81 -1.32 21.77
CA GLN A 100 20.20 -2.02 22.90
C GLN A 100 19.18 -3.05 22.49
N THR A 101 18.39 -2.75 21.46
CA THR A 101 17.40 -3.69 20.90
C THR A 101 17.16 -3.44 19.43
N SER A 102 16.66 -4.47 18.77
CA SER A 102 16.25 -4.40 17.37
C SER A 102 14.96 -5.17 17.15
N THR A 103 14.19 -4.77 16.18
CA THR A 103 13.01 -5.50 15.71
C THR A 103 13.07 -5.61 14.20
N ILE A 104 12.82 -6.81 13.69
CA ILE A 104 12.74 -7.07 12.26
C ILE A 104 11.42 -7.75 11.96
N GLY A 105 10.64 -7.16 11.05
CA GLY A 105 9.41 -7.72 10.51
C GLY A 105 9.55 -7.98 9.02
N TYR A 106 9.06 -9.12 8.58
CA TYR A 106 8.97 -9.47 7.17
C TYR A 106 7.62 -10.08 6.86
N GLY A 107 7.05 -9.69 5.75
CA GLY A 107 5.84 -10.31 5.21
C GLY A 107 5.90 -10.37 3.69
N ASP A 108 5.39 -11.45 3.15
CA ASP A 108 5.12 -11.56 1.72
C ASP A 108 3.77 -12.22 1.47
N GLY A 109 3.21 -11.94 0.31
CA GLY A 109 1.95 -12.53 -0.09
C GLY A 109 1.84 -12.64 -1.61
N ARG A 110 1.02 -13.60 -2.02
CA ARG A 110 0.55 -13.72 -3.41
C ARG A 110 -0.95 -13.63 -3.42
N LYS A 111 -1.49 -12.61 -4.07
CA LYS A 111 -2.93 -12.37 -4.18
C LYS A 111 -3.36 -12.54 -5.63
N ARG A 112 -4.35 -13.40 -5.85
CA ARG A 112 -5.07 -13.51 -7.12
C ARG A 112 -6.43 -12.84 -6.95
N VAL A 113 -6.70 -11.82 -7.75
CA VAL A 113 -7.97 -11.09 -7.76
C VAL A 113 -8.68 -11.37 -9.07
N ILE A 114 -9.95 -11.72 -9.00
CA ILE A 114 -10.82 -11.86 -10.15
C ILE A 114 -11.92 -10.82 -10.03
N PHE A 115 -12.06 -10.01 -11.04
CA PHE A 115 -13.15 -9.05 -11.20
C PHE A 115 -14.00 -9.44 -12.41
N ALA A 116 -15.32 -9.43 -12.26
CA ALA A 116 -16.24 -9.59 -13.36
C ALA A 116 -17.48 -8.72 -13.15
N ASN A 117 -18.04 -8.19 -14.23
CA ASN A 117 -19.26 -7.40 -14.20
C ASN A 117 -20.28 -7.85 -15.27
N SER A 118 -21.49 -7.33 -15.18
CA SER A 118 -22.58 -7.63 -16.12
C SER A 118 -22.39 -6.99 -17.52
N GLU A 119 -21.39 -6.13 -17.68
CA GLU A 119 -21.08 -5.47 -18.94
C GLU A 119 -20.10 -6.28 -19.81
N GLY A 120 -19.62 -7.42 -19.30
CA GLY A 120 -18.73 -8.32 -20.03
C GLY A 120 -17.26 -8.21 -19.66
N THR A 121 -16.91 -7.40 -18.68
CA THR A 121 -15.53 -7.36 -18.15
C THR A 121 -15.22 -8.60 -17.37
N TYR A 122 -14.05 -9.20 -17.62
CA TYR A 122 -13.44 -10.26 -16.84
C TYR A 122 -11.94 -10.00 -16.72
N ILE A 123 -11.48 -9.74 -15.52
CA ILE A 123 -10.07 -9.45 -15.25
C ILE A 123 -9.58 -10.39 -14.17
N GLU A 124 -8.45 -11.04 -14.42
CA GLU A 124 -7.72 -11.80 -13.42
C GLU A 124 -6.35 -11.17 -13.22
N GLN A 125 -6.05 -10.71 -12.01
CA GLN A 125 -4.75 -10.14 -11.67
C GLN A 125 -4.08 -10.96 -10.58
N THR A 126 -2.83 -11.37 -10.81
CA THR A 126 -1.98 -11.92 -9.76
C THR A 126 -0.95 -10.89 -9.36
N LYS A 127 -0.90 -10.56 -8.09
CA LYS A 127 0.09 -9.67 -7.49
C LYS A 127 0.92 -10.42 -6.47
N VAL A 128 2.20 -10.12 -6.44
CA VAL A 128 3.10 -10.45 -5.34
C VAL A 128 3.33 -9.18 -4.56
N ASP A 129 3.33 -9.28 -3.25
CA ASP A 129 3.59 -8.18 -2.33
C ASP A 129 4.60 -8.64 -1.31
N LEU A 130 5.57 -7.80 -1.00
CA LEU A 130 6.50 -8.03 0.08
C LEU A 130 6.79 -6.75 0.84
N VAL A 131 7.04 -6.89 2.13
CA VAL A 131 7.40 -5.81 3.03
C VAL A 131 8.48 -6.29 4.00
N ALA A 132 9.47 -5.45 4.25
CA ALA A 132 10.46 -5.66 5.29
C ALA A 132 10.58 -4.38 6.12
N ARG A 133 10.62 -4.54 7.44
CA ARG A 133 10.77 -3.44 8.40
C ARG A 133 11.90 -3.77 9.35
N PHE A 134 12.77 -2.81 9.54
CA PHE A 134 13.91 -2.91 10.45
C PHE A 134 13.84 -1.72 11.40
N ASN A 135 14.06 -1.98 12.67
CA ASN A 135 14.15 -0.93 13.68
C ASN A 135 15.33 -1.22 14.60
N ALA A 136 16.08 -0.21 14.92
CA ALA A 136 17.17 -0.26 15.88
C ALA A 136 16.96 0.80 16.95
N VAL A 137 17.14 0.41 18.22
CA VAL A 137 17.08 1.31 19.37
C VAL A 137 18.47 1.38 19.98
N ALA A 138 19.00 2.59 20.06
CA ALA A 138 20.26 2.89 20.72
C ALA A 138 20.02 3.56 22.07
N ARG A 139 20.92 3.34 23.03
CA ARG A 139 20.80 3.90 24.38
C ARG A 139 22.14 4.33 24.95
N ASP A 140 22.12 5.48 25.60
CA ASP A 140 23.20 5.99 26.45
C ASP A 140 22.58 6.56 27.73
N GLY A 141 22.76 5.85 28.84
CA GLY A 141 22.13 6.17 30.11
C GLY A 141 20.59 6.20 30.02
N SER A 142 20.02 7.36 30.26
CA SER A 142 18.57 7.63 30.12
C SER A 142 18.16 8.09 28.72
N ASN A 143 19.10 8.45 27.85
CA ASN A 143 18.82 8.86 26.47
C ASN A 143 18.60 7.62 25.60
N VAL A 144 17.42 7.55 25.00
CA VAL A 144 17.00 6.45 24.11
C VAL A 144 16.58 7.03 22.79
N GLN A 145 17.18 6.54 21.72
CA GLN A 145 16.91 6.97 20.35
C GLN A 145 16.66 5.77 19.45
N GLN A 146 15.89 5.97 18.38
CA GLN A 146 15.59 4.90 17.43
C GLN A 146 15.69 5.38 15.99
N ALA A 147 15.97 4.44 15.11
CA ALA A 147 15.86 4.64 13.67
C ALA A 147 15.24 3.41 13.02
N GLY A 148 14.45 3.64 11.97
CA GLY A 148 13.80 2.59 11.21
C GLY A 148 14.13 2.66 9.73
N LEU A 149 13.97 1.52 9.06
CA LEU A 149 13.96 1.35 7.61
C LEU A 149 12.77 0.48 7.24
N SER A 150 11.87 1.00 6.43
CA SER A 150 10.70 0.27 5.94
C SER A 150 10.76 0.22 4.42
N LEU A 151 10.67 -0.98 3.88
CA LEU A 151 10.76 -1.27 2.45
C LEU A 151 9.56 -2.10 2.02
N GLY A 152 9.03 -1.81 0.83
CA GLY A 152 7.95 -2.58 0.26
C GLY A 152 7.99 -2.57 -1.26
N SER A 153 7.60 -3.68 -1.87
CA SER A 153 7.59 -3.82 -3.32
C SER A 153 6.54 -4.83 -3.77
N ASN A 154 6.06 -4.67 -5.00
CA ASN A 154 5.34 -5.72 -5.72
C ASN A 154 6.24 -6.48 -6.71
N ALA A 155 7.56 -6.31 -6.58
CA ALA A 155 8.58 -7.02 -7.32
C ALA A 155 8.89 -8.40 -6.69
N ASP A 156 10.08 -8.91 -6.88
CA ASP A 156 10.48 -10.23 -6.42
C ASP A 156 11.26 -10.22 -5.09
N TYR A 157 11.57 -11.42 -4.58
CA TYR A 157 12.32 -11.61 -3.34
C TYR A 157 13.71 -10.98 -3.37
N GLY A 158 14.31 -10.82 -4.55
CA GLY A 158 15.61 -10.15 -4.71
C GLY A 158 15.64 -8.71 -4.19
N PHE A 159 14.46 -8.08 -4.07
CA PHE A 159 14.34 -6.71 -3.55
C PHE A 159 14.87 -6.56 -2.12
N ILE A 160 14.74 -7.60 -1.30
CA ILE A 160 15.23 -7.57 0.09
C ILE A 160 16.62 -8.19 0.26
N GLU A 161 17.23 -8.71 -0.78
CA GLU A 161 18.60 -9.20 -0.74
C GLU A 161 19.58 -8.04 -0.81
N ASN A 162 20.75 -8.17 -0.19
CA ASN A 162 21.84 -7.17 -0.21
C ASN A 162 21.55 -5.83 0.51
N LEU A 163 20.68 -5.81 1.52
CA LEU A 163 20.34 -4.61 2.30
C LEU A 163 21.37 -4.29 3.42
N HIS A 164 22.50 -4.98 3.50
CA HIS A 164 23.47 -4.87 4.61
C HIS A 164 23.89 -3.43 4.88
N LYS A 165 24.22 -2.67 3.83
CA LYS A 165 24.65 -1.25 3.97
C LYS A 165 23.53 -0.34 4.46
N ASP A 166 22.32 -0.53 3.94
CA ASP A 166 21.16 0.28 4.31
C ASP A 166 20.77 0.04 5.77
N ILE A 167 20.84 -1.23 6.19
CA ILE A 167 20.53 -1.65 7.56
C ILE A 167 21.62 -1.16 8.53
N GLU A 168 22.88 -1.29 8.17
CA GLU A 168 23.98 -0.72 8.97
C GLU A 168 23.86 0.81 9.08
N GLY A 169 23.56 1.49 7.98
CA GLY A 169 23.31 2.94 7.96
C GLY A 169 22.14 3.34 8.85
N MET A 170 21.08 2.58 8.86
CA MET A 170 19.93 2.78 9.75
C MET A 170 20.34 2.62 11.23
N ALA A 171 21.07 1.55 11.58
CA ALA A 171 21.53 1.31 12.95
C ALA A 171 22.49 2.41 13.43
N ARG A 172 23.45 2.82 12.59
CA ARG A 172 24.36 3.97 12.87
C ARG A 172 23.59 5.27 13.06
N ARG A 173 22.52 5.50 12.33
CA ARG A 173 21.66 6.68 12.51
C ARG A 173 21.00 6.69 13.89
N ALA A 174 20.51 5.56 14.39
CA ALA A 174 19.97 5.47 15.75
C ALA A 174 21.03 5.88 16.81
N VAL A 175 22.27 5.45 16.65
CA VAL A 175 23.37 5.82 17.54
C VAL A 175 23.73 7.31 17.39
N ALA A 176 23.82 7.82 16.19
CA ALA A 176 24.13 9.24 15.95
C ALA A 176 23.10 10.19 16.58
N LEU A 177 21.84 9.78 16.68
CA LEU A 177 20.79 10.55 17.33
C LEU A 177 21.01 10.72 18.84
N LEU A 178 21.79 9.85 19.49
CA LEU A 178 22.11 10.00 20.92
C LEU A 178 22.90 11.27 21.23
N THR A 179 23.67 11.75 20.27
CA THR A 179 24.52 12.96 20.40
C THR A 179 24.06 14.10 19.51
N ALA A 180 23.01 13.90 18.73
CA ALA A 180 22.50 14.95 17.84
C ALA A 180 21.93 16.11 18.66
N PRO A 181 22.23 17.39 18.28
CA PRO A 181 21.67 18.52 18.95
C PRO A 181 20.15 18.57 18.73
N GLN A 182 19.42 18.94 19.80
CA GLN A 182 17.98 19.12 19.69
C GLN A 182 17.65 20.34 18.83
N LEU A 183 16.79 20.14 17.83
CA LEU A 183 16.31 21.23 17.00
C LEU A 183 15.41 22.15 17.84
N LYS A 184 15.68 23.46 17.75
CA LYS A 184 14.81 24.47 18.38
C LYS A 184 13.60 24.71 17.50
N GLY A 185 12.44 25.03 18.11
CA GLY A 185 11.27 25.47 17.36
C GLY A 185 11.57 26.73 16.56
N GLY A 186 11.05 26.80 15.34
CA GLY A 186 11.29 27.94 14.45
C GLY A 186 10.86 27.62 13.01
N GLU A 187 11.07 28.60 12.14
CA GLU A 187 10.84 28.47 10.69
C GLU A 187 12.16 28.15 10.00
N TYR A 188 12.17 27.12 9.18
CA TYR A 188 13.37 26.63 8.50
C TYR A 188 13.11 26.36 7.03
N THR A 189 14.09 26.67 6.19
CA THR A 189 14.12 26.13 4.83
C THR A 189 14.60 24.69 4.87
N VAL A 190 13.79 23.77 4.34
CA VAL A 190 14.08 22.34 4.36
C VAL A 190 14.22 21.78 2.95
N ILE A 191 15.08 20.79 2.79
CA ILE A 191 15.18 19.97 1.58
C ILE A 191 14.60 18.61 1.95
N CYS A 192 13.46 18.25 1.33
CA CYS A 192 12.85 16.95 1.52
C CYS A 192 13.49 15.94 0.57
N ASP A 193 13.84 14.75 1.09
CA ASP A 193 14.14 13.62 0.23
C ASP A 193 12.85 13.11 -0.46
N GLN A 194 13.00 12.18 -1.39
CA GLN A 194 11.85 11.67 -2.15
C GLN A 194 10.81 10.94 -1.29
N ILE A 195 11.21 10.34 -0.17
CA ILE A 195 10.29 9.66 0.74
C ILE A 195 9.44 10.69 1.47
N LEU A 196 10.08 11.69 2.08
CA LEU A 196 9.37 12.76 2.80
C LEU A 196 8.54 13.61 1.84
N ALA A 197 9.04 13.91 0.65
CA ALA A 197 8.29 14.65 -0.37
C ALA A 197 7.04 13.89 -0.82
N GLY A 198 7.12 12.56 -0.97
CA GLY A 198 5.99 11.71 -1.28
C GLY A 198 4.94 11.69 -0.17
N VAL A 199 5.37 11.55 1.09
CA VAL A 199 4.48 11.63 2.26
C VAL A 199 3.82 13.01 2.35
N PHE A 200 4.60 14.07 2.16
CA PHE A 200 4.06 15.43 2.17
C PHE A 200 2.98 15.63 1.09
N ALA A 201 3.21 15.18 -0.14
CA ALA A 201 2.22 15.25 -1.21
C ALA A 201 0.97 14.42 -0.88
N HIS A 202 1.14 13.23 -0.28
CA HIS A 202 0.05 12.35 0.14
C HIS A 202 -0.82 13.02 1.21
N GLU A 203 -0.22 13.49 2.30
CA GLU A 203 -0.95 14.10 3.43
C GLU A 203 -1.53 15.48 3.09
N ALA A 204 -0.78 16.32 2.38
CA ALA A 204 -1.19 17.69 2.10
C ALA A 204 -2.21 17.80 0.95
N PHE A 205 -2.24 16.85 0.03
CA PHE A 205 -3.07 16.95 -1.16
C PHE A 205 -3.74 15.63 -1.58
N GLY A 206 -3.07 14.48 -1.47
CA GLY A 206 -3.60 13.19 -1.88
C GLY A 206 -4.94 12.89 -1.21
N HIS A 207 -5.01 12.95 0.10
CA HIS A 207 -6.25 12.76 0.85
C HIS A 207 -7.33 13.79 0.53
N LEU A 208 -6.96 15.03 0.25
CA LEU A 208 -7.94 16.08 -0.11
C LEU A 208 -8.56 15.86 -1.49
N SER A 209 -7.91 15.11 -2.37
CA SER A 209 -8.38 14.81 -3.73
C SER A 209 -9.17 13.50 -3.84
N GLU A 210 -9.39 12.78 -2.74
CA GLU A 210 -10.23 11.58 -2.71
C GLU A 210 -11.69 11.94 -3.04
N SER A 211 -12.28 11.21 -3.98
CA SER A 211 -13.60 11.55 -4.51
C SER A 211 -14.74 11.37 -3.50
N ASP A 212 -14.65 10.37 -2.62
CA ASP A 212 -15.61 10.15 -1.53
C ASP A 212 -15.61 11.31 -0.53
N PHE A 213 -14.44 11.84 -0.19
CA PHE A 213 -14.31 13.01 0.65
C PHE A 213 -14.93 14.25 0.03
N LEU A 214 -14.74 14.46 -1.28
CA LEU A 214 -15.39 15.54 -2.02
C LEU A 214 -16.90 15.34 -2.12
N TYR A 215 -17.35 14.09 -2.26
CA TYR A 215 -18.76 13.78 -2.37
C TYR A 215 -19.54 14.09 -1.09
N GLU A 216 -18.96 13.81 0.07
CA GLU A 216 -19.59 13.97 1.37
C GLU A 216 -19.42 15.37 1.99
N ASN A 217 -18.43 16.16 1.51
CA ASN A 217 -18.06 17.44 2.11
C ASN A 217 -18.25 18.62 1.14
N GLU A 218 -19.33 19.38 1.36
CA GLU A 218 -19.66 20.54 0.51
C GLU A 218 -18.58 21.63 0.52
N ARG A 219 -17.92 21.88 1.67
CA ARG A 219 -16.83 22.84 1.76
C ARG A 219 -15.63 22.43 0.92
N MET A 220 -15.33 21.14 0.89
CA MET A 220 -14.24 20.62 0.06
C MET A 220 -14.55 20.72 -1.42
N ARG A 221 -15.80 20.54 -1.83
CA ARG A 221 -16.22 20.77 -3.23
C ARG A 221 -15.99 22.21 -3.69
N GLN A 222 -16.12 23.19 -2.79
CA GLN A 222 -15.84 24.59 -3.09
C GLN A 222 -14.34 24.91 -3.16
N VAL A 223 -13.51 24.12 -2.47
CA VAL A 223 -12.05 24.27 -2.45
C VAL A 223 -11.39 23.51 -3.61
N MET A 224 -11.79 22.29 -3.85
CA MET A 224 -11.21 21.38 -4.86
C MET A 224 -11.91 21.56 -6.22
N VAL A 225 -11.62 22.67 -6.86
CA VAL A 225 -12.19 23.02 -8.16
C VAL A 225 -11.14 22.86 -9.26
N LEU A 226 -11.51 22.23 -10.36
CA LEU A 226 -10.64 22.06 -11.53
C LEU A 226 -10.09 23.41 -12.01
N GLY A 227 -8.79 23.45 -12.23
CA GLY A 227 -8.07 24.67 -12.64
C GLY A 227 -7.62 25.57 -11.49
N ARG A 228 -8.01 25.29 -10.25
CA ARG A 228 -7.50 26.01 -9.07
C ARG A 228 -6.04 25.67 -8.82
N LYS A 229 -5.22 26.69 -8.61
CA LYS A 229 -3.81 26.51 -8.26
C LYS A 229 -3.64 26.36 -6.76
N PHE A 230 -3.02 25.26 -6.33
CA PHE A 230 -2.69 24.96 -4.94
C PHE A 230 -1.21 25.13 -4.61
N GLY A 231 -0.36 25.21 -5.64
CA GLY A 231 1.08 25.35 -5.46
C GLY A 231 1.73 26.26 -6.49
N GLY A 232 3.03 26.46 -6.33
CA GLY A 232 3.82 27.22 -7.29
C GLY A 232 4.07 26.46 -8.58
N LYS A 233 4.52 27.16 -9.62
CA LYS A 233 4.76 26.61 -10.98
C LYS A 233 5.76 25.46 -11.05
N HIS A 234 6.54 25.24 -10.00
CA HIS A 234 7.56 24.18 -9.92
C HIS A 234 7.05 22.89 -9.26
N LEU A 235 5.84 22.93 -8.66
CA LEU A 235 5.24 21.77 -8.02
C LEU A 235 4.31 21.08 -9.03
N ASN A 236 4.53 19.79 -9.21
CA ASN A 236 3.62 18.89 -9.93
C ASN A 236 3.35 17.69 -9.04
N ILE A 237 2.09 17.46 -8.71
CA ILE A 237 1.64 16.28 -7.97
C ILE A 237 0.98 15.35 -8.96
N VAL A 238 1.36 14.08 -8.92
CA VAL A 238 0.83 13.05 -9.80
C VAL A 238 0.35 11.88 -8.97
N ASP A 239 -0.88 11.49 -9.19
CA ASP A 239 -1.45 10.25 -8.67
C ASP A 239 -1.49 9.17 -9.75
N GLY A 240 -1.25 7.92 -9.38
CA GLY A 240 -1.36 6.81 -10.33
C GLY A 240 -0.71 5.52 -9.86
N ALA A 241 -1.37 4.41 -10.17
CA ALA A 241 -0.94 3.07 -9.77
C ALA A 241 -0.17 2.32 -10.87
N SER A 242 0.33 3.01 -11.91
CA SER A 242 0.96 2.37 -13.07
C SER A 242 2.50 2.28 -13.00
N VAL A 243 3.12 2.67 -11.90
CA VAL A 243 4.58 2.65 -11.75
C VAL A 243 5.07 1.24 -11.41
N PRO A 244 5.86 0.57 -12.28
CA PRO A 244 6.30 -0.79 -12.02
C PRO A 244 7.16 -0.91 -10.76
N GLY A 245 6.99 -2.01 -10.02
CA GLY A 245 7.82 -2.33 -8.85
C GLY A 245 7.40 -1.66 -7.55
N LEU A 246 6.57 -0.63 -7.60
CA LEU A 246 6.04 0.00 -6.39
C LEU A 246 4.91 -0.82 -5.79
N ARG A 247 4.90 -0.94 -4.48
CA ARG A 247 3.94 -1.77 -3.73
C ARG A 247 2.48 -1.41 -4.03
N GLY A 248 2.16 -0.13 -4.16
CA GLY A 248 0.82 0.38 -4.47
C GLY A 248 0.39 0.21 -5.94
N SER A 249 1.26 -0.28 -6.82
CA SER A 249 0.95 -0.34 -8.26
C SER A 249 0.12 -1.57 -8.64
N TYR A 250 -0.75 -1.38 -9.63
CA TYR A 250 -1.60 -2.42 -10.25
C TYR A 250 -1.95 -2.02 -11.68
N LYS A 251 -2.48 -2.95 -12.46
CA LYS A 251 -2.93 -2.67 -13.83
C LYS A 251 -4.40 -2.24 -13.87
N TYR A 252 -5.24 -2.86 -13.05
CA TYR A 252 -6.67 -2.54 -12.92
C TYR A 252 -7.03 -2.41 -11.44
N ASP A 253 -7.91 -1.47 -11.13
CA ASP A 253 -8.47 -1.30 -9.79
C ASP A 253 -9.58 -2.33 -9.48
N GLU A 254 -10.25 -2.15 -8.35
CA GLU A 254 -11.32 -3.04 -7.89
C GLU A 254 -12.64 -2.88 -8.67
N GLU A 255 -12.71 -1.93 -9.58
CA GLU A 255 -13.84 -1.70 -10.49
C GLU A 255 -13.53 -2.09 -11.93
N GLY A 256 -12.32 -2.63 -12.17
CA GLY A 256 -11.85 -3.05 -13.48
C GLY A 256 -11.35 -1.87 -14.35
N VAL A 257 -11.16 -0.70 -13.77
CA VAL A 257 -10.62 0.47 -14.46
C VAL A 257 -9.10 0.39 -14.52
N ARG A 258 -8.57 0.63 -15.71
CA ARG A 258 -7.11 0.59 -15.91
C ARG A 258 -6.43 1.75 -15.19
N ALA A 259 -5.35 1.43 -14.48
CA ALA A 259 -4.50 2.42 -13.84
C ALA A 259 -3.99 3.46 -14.84
N SER A 260 -4.12 4.70 -14.48
CA SER A 260 -3.67 5.86 -15.27
C SER A 260 -2.72 6.72 -14.47
N ARG A 261 -2.14 7.71 -15.11
CA ARG A 261 -1.37 8.76 -14.47
C ARG A 261 -2.17 10.04 -14.54
N THR A 262 -2.54 10.56 -13.38
CA THR A 262 -3.38 11.76 -13.26
C THR A 262 -2.57 12.89 -12.62
N TYR A 263 -2.61 14.07 -13.21
CA TYR A 263 -2.07 15.28 -12.60
C TYR A 263 -3.16 15.92 -11.73
N LEU A 264 -2.77 16.14 -10.48
CA LEU A 264 -3.63 16.74 -9.47
C LEU A 264 -3.43 18.27 -9.40
#